data_4f451d76c7eb1949a691e7efc35a4b78
#
_entry.id   4f451d76c7eb1949a691e7efc35a4b78
#
_cell.length_a   1.000
_cell.length_b   1.000
_cell.length_c   1.000
_cell.angle_alpha   90.00
_cell.angle_beta   90.00
_cell.angle_gamma   90.00
#
_symmetry.space_group_name_H-M   'P 1'
#
loop_
_entity.id
_entity.type
_entity.pdbx_description
1 polymer ?
#
loop_
_entity_poly.entity_id
_entity_poly.type
_entity_poly.pdbx_seq_one_letter_code
_entity_poly.pdbx_strand_id
1 'polypeptide(L)'
;MLLVAKLDSINQARIEGLIRYAPRRDFQPITFLVDTGSSQTCLLPDDVVRLGVDHASLPTVTKTIVTANGPVTLKLLRNVEVDLPVVGGILENKKALIKIPLSQLPLLPPGSDYVPLPQQMVFSLLGMDVLRFFPRWTFKKGKLLMDFGENELESLRQSLKI
;
A
#
# COMPACT_ATOMS: atom_id res chain seq x y z
N MET A 1 10.47 -16.03 -2.95
CA MET A 1 10.75 -14.71 -2.29
C MET A 1 9.65 -14.43 -1.28
N LEU A 2 9.98 -13.77 -0.18
CA LEU A 2 9.02 -13.50 0.90
C LEU A 2 8.89 -11.99 1.10
N LEU A 3 7.67 -11.49 1.04
CA LEU A 3 7.30 -10.20 1.60
C LEU A 3 7.00 -10.38 3.08
N VAL A 4 7.60 -9.59 3.93
CA VAL A 4 7.51 -9.76 5.39
C VAL A 4 6.81 -8.57 6.01
N ALA A 5 5.63 -8.80 6.59
CA ALA A 5 4.94 -7.84 7.44
C ALA A 5 5.23 -8.14 8.92
N LYS A 6 5.47 -7.10 9.71
CA LYS A 6 5.59 -7.19 11.17
C LYS A 6 4.21 -7.09 11.79
N LEU A 7 3.93 -7.92 12.78
CA LEU A 7 2.74 -7.76 13.61
C LEU A 7 3.05 -6.77 14.74
N ASP A 8 2.16 -5.81 14.94
CA ASP A 8 2.23 -4.89 16.08
C ASP A 8 1.58 -5.49 17.35
N SER A 9 1.50 -4.69 18.41
CA SER A 9 0.95 -5.12 19.71
C SER A 9 -0.53 -5.52 19.68
N ILE A 10 -1.25 -5.12 18.64
CA ILE A 10 -2.66 -5.48 18.42
C ILE A 10 -2.86 -6.45 17.25
N ASN A 11 -1.78 -7.12 16.84
CA ASN A 11 -1.73 -8.10 15.76
C ASN A 11 -2.08 -7.56 14.36
N GLN A 12 -1.92 -6.26 14.12
CA GLN A 12 -2.01 -5.70 12.77
C GLN A 12 -0.70 -5.94 12.01
N ALA A 13 -0.81 -6.46 10.80
CA ALA A 13 0.34 -6.70 9.94
C ALA A 13 0.74 -5.43 9.18
N ARG A 14 1.98 -4.96 9.37
CA ARG A 14 2.51 -3.73 8.78
C ARG A 14 3.73 -3.98 7.93
N ILE A 15 3.82 -3.28 6.80
CA ILE A 15 4.95 -3.32 5.88
C ILE A 15 5.50 -1.91 5.72
N GLU A 16 6.78 -1.74 6.01
CA GLU A 16 7.52 -0.52 5.73
C GLU A 16 8.06 -0.58 4.30
N GLY A 17 7.77 0.39 3.50
CA GLY A 17 8.21 0.49 2.12
C GLY A 17 8.60 1.91 1.72
N LEU A 18 8.77 2.11 0.43
CA LEU A 18 9.05 3.40 -0.17
C LEU A 18 8.00 3.69 -1.23
N ILE A 19 7.59 4.95 -1.35
CA ILE A 19 6.65 5.41 -2.37
C ILE A 19 7.26 6.55 -3.19
N ARG A 20 7.03 6.54 -4.49
CA ARG A 20 7.37 7.61 -5.41
C ARG A 20 6.19 7.88 -6.34
N TYR A 21 5.94 9.14 -6.67
CA TYR A 21 4.88 9.56 -7.59
C TYR A 21 5.29 10.84 -8.34
N ALA A 22 4.76 11.02 -9.53
CA ALA A 22 4.94 12.27 -10.27
C ALA A 22 4.11 13.42 -9.64
N PRO A 23 4.65 14.66 -9.51
CA PRO A 23 5.91 15.12 -10.09
C PRO A 23 7.16 14.85 -9.25
N ARG A 24 7.03 14.31 -8.04
CA ARG A 24 8.19 13.99 -7.20
C ARG A 24 8.98 12.83 -7.77
N ARG A 25 10.31 12.96 -7.73
CA ARG A 25 11.24 11.92 -8.22
C ARG A 25 11.90 11.13 -7.10
N ASP A 26 11.86 11.64 -5.89
CA ASP A 26 12.44 11.03 -4.70
C ASP A 26 11.49 10.02 -4.07
N PHE A 27 12.06 8.93 -3.55
CA PHE A 27 11.33 7.96 -2.77
C PHE A 27 11.10 8.46 -1.34
N GLN A 28 9.88 8.35 -0.86
CA GLN A 28 9.47 8.68 0.49
C GLN A 28 9.12 7.42 1.29
N PRO A 29 9.49 7.33 2.58
CA PRO A 29 9.08 6.20 3.41
C PRO A 29 7.56 6.18 3.58
N ILE A 30 6.99 4.98 3.57
CA ILE A 30 5.58 4.74 3.81
C ILE A 30 5.40 3.44 4.58
N THR A 31 4.40 3.39 5.46
CA THR A 31 3.98 2.17 6.14
C THR A 31 2.57 1.81 5.70
N PHE A 32 2.42 0.59 5.22
CA PHE A 32 1.12 0.04 4.85
C PHE A 32 0.61 -0.94 5.93
N LEU A 33 -0.67 -0.85 6.21
CA LEU A 33 -1.42 -1.90 6.88
C LEU A 33 -1.83 -2.94 5.83
N VAL A 34 -1.55 -4.21 6.07
CA VAL A 34 -2.03 -5.32 5.22
C VAL A 34 -3.51 -5.52 5.51
N ASP A 35 -4.36 -5.19 4.54
CA ASP A 35 -5.82 -5.21 4.72
C ASP A 35 -6.52 -6.03 3.64
N THR A 36 -6.89 -7.27 4.00
CA THR A 36 -7.67 -8.16 3.13
C THR A 36 -9.12 -7.73 2.95
N GLY A 37 -9.63 -6.85 3.80
CA GLY A 37 -10.96 -6.27 3.68
C GLY A 37 -11.03 -5.14 2.64
N SER A 38 -9.87 -4.57 2.28
CA SER A 38 -9.80 -3.56 1.24
C SER A 38 -9.59 -4.19 -0.13
N SER A 39 -10.45 -3.87 -1.09
CA SER A 39 -10.29 -4.31 -2.48
C SER A 39 -9.13 -3.61 -3.20
N GLN A 40 -8.71 -2.46 -2.71
CA GLN A 40 -7.69 -1.61 -3.33
C GLN A 40 -6.70 -1.06 -2.32
N THR A 41 -5.44 -0.98 -2.74
CA THR A 41 -4.40 -0.21 -2.04
C THR A 41 -4.78 1.27 -2.08
N CYS A 42 -4.71 1.97 -0.93
CA CYS A 42 -5.05 3.39 -0.87
C CYS A 42 -4.20 4.16 0.13
N LEU A 43 -4.03 5.47 -0.14
CA LEU A 43 -3.43 6.41 0.80
C LEU A 43 -4.50 6.98 1.73
N LEU A 44 -4.21 6.99 3.02
CA LEU A 44 -5.04 7.64 4.02
C LEU A 44 -4.65 9.12 4.20
N PRO A 45 -5.55 9.95 4.78
CA PRO A 45 -5.36 11.41 4.87
C PRO A 45 -4.02 11.85 5.45
N ASP A 46 -3.56 11.20 6.51
CA ASP A 46 -2.30 11.55 7.18
C ASP A 46 -1.09 11.36 6.26
N ASP A 47 -1.06 10.26 5.49
CA ASP A 47 0.00 10.03 4.51
C ASP A 47 -0.12 10.97 3.32
N VAL A 48 -1.32 11.33 2.87
CA VAL A 48 -1.52 12.33 1.81
C VAL A 48 -0.89 13.66 2.21
N VAL A 49 -1.14 14.12 3.44
CA VAL A 49 -0.55 15.36 3.98
C VAL A 49 0.96 15.23 4.13
N ARG A 50 1.42 14.16 4.78
CA ARG A 50 2.85 13.91 5.05
C ARG A 50 3.68 13.83 3.77
N LEU A 51 3.17 13.18 2.75
CA LEU A 51 3.81 13.06 1.45
C LEU A 51 3.77 14.36 0.65
N GLY A 52 2.99 15.37 1.09
CA GLY A 52 2.83 16.64 0.40
C GLY A 52 2.12 16.50 -0.95
N VAL A 53 1.15 15.58 -1.02
CA VAL A 53 0.31 15.44 -2.20
C VAL A 53 -0.64 16.62 -2.27
N ASP A 54 -0.61 17.39 -3.36
CA ASP A 54 -1.58 18.44 -3.61
C ASP A 54 -2.93 17.82 -4.02
N HIS A 55 -3.69 17.45 -3.00
CA HIS A 55 -4.99 16.82 -3.17
C HIS A 55 -5.97 17.70 -3.97
N ALA A 56 -5.86 19.02 -3.86
CA ALA A 56 -6.78 19.93 -4.54
C ALA A 56 -6.62 19.86 -6.08
N SER A 57 -5.39 19.69 -6.56
CA SER A 57 -5.08 19.65 -8.00
C SER A 57 -5.40 18.31 -8.66
N LEU A 58 -5.65 17.25 -7.87
CA LEU A 58 -5.91 15.93 -8.43
C LEU A 58 -7.33 15.82 -9.02
N PRO A 59 -7.48 15.06 -10.13
CA PRO A 59 -8.78 14.85 -10.72
C PRO A 59 -9.68 14.07 -9.75
N THR A 60 -10.91 14.55 -9.60
CA THR A 60 -11.96 13.81 -8.89
C THR A 60 -12.39 12.63 -9.75
N VAL A 61 -12.43 11.46 -9.16
CA VAL A 61 -12.94 10.25 -9.84
C VAL A 61 -14.32 9.98 -9.30
N THR A 62 -15.22 9.65 -10.21
CA THR A 62 -16.61 9.27 -9.89
C THR A 62 -16.71 7.93 -9.13
N LYS A 63 -15.59 7.34 -8.76
CA LYS A 63 -15.59 6.10 -7.98
C LYS A 63 -15.82 6.44 -6.51
N THR A 64 -17.01 6.12 -6.07
CA THR A 64 -17.38 6.18 -4.65
C THR A 64 -17.06 4.84 -4.00
N ILE A 65 -16.28 4.86 -2.91
CA ILE A 65 -16.18 3.72 -2.01
C ILE A 65 -17.14 3.90 -0.85
N VAL A 66 -17.73 2.81 -0.41
CA VAL A 66 -18.54 2.81 0.81
C VAL A 66 -17.61 2.45 1.97
N THR A 67 -17.47 3.36 2.92
CA THR A 67 -16.76 3.14 4.17
C THR A 67 -17.78 2.90 5.30
N ALA A 68 -17.31 2.51 6.48
CA ALA A 68 -18.16 2.40 7.66
C ALA A 68 -18.91 3.72 8.01
N ASN A 69 -18.35 4.87 7.56
CA ASN A 69 -18.93 6.20 7.79
C ASN A 69 -19.72 6.75 6.58
N GLY A 70 -20.02 5.88 5.59
CA GLY A 70 -20.78 6.25 4.41
C GLY A 70 -19.94 6.36 3.13
N PRO A 71 -20.55 6.85 2.03
CA PRO A 71 -19.88 6.95 0.74
C PRO A 71 -18.84 8.09 0.75
N VAL A 72 -17.64 7.80 0.24
CA VAL A 72 -16.54 8.77 0.09
C VAL A 72 -16.13 8.84 -1.37
N THR A 73 -16.04 10.05 -1.90
CA THR A 73 -15.52 10.30 -3.24
C THR A 73 -13.99 10.32 -3.20
N LEU A 74 -13.38 9.46 -4.01
CA LEU A 74 -11.93 9.34 -4.08
C LEU A 74 -11.33 10.28 -5.12
N LYS A 75 -10.10 10.70 -4.86
CA LYS A 75 -9.20 11.22 -5.88
C LYS A 75 -8.16 10.17 -6.25
N LEU A 76 -7.54 10.28 -7.41
CA LEU A 76 -6.54 9.34 -7.89
C LEU A 76 -5.19 10.00 -8.09
N LEU A 77 -4.17 9.45 -7.45
CA LEU A 77 -2.78 9.73 -7.75
C LEU A 77 -2.32 8.76 -8.85
N ARG A 78 -1.76 9.29 -9.95
CA ARG A 78 -1.32 8.49 -11.09
C ARG A 78 0.20 8.28 -11.08
N ASN A 79 0.65 7.24 -11.78
CA ASN A 79 2.07 6.93 -11.97
C ASN A 79 2.82 6.80 -10.64
N VAL A 80 2.29 5.97 -9.77
CA VAL A 80 2.86 5.69 -8.46
C VAL A 80 3.73 4.45 -8.54
N GLU A 81 4.88 4.48 -7.91
CA GLU A 81 5.75 3.31 -7.71
C GLU A 81 5.88 3.06 -6.22
N VAL A 82 5.64 1.84 -5.80
CA VAL A 82 5.81 1.39 -4.42
C VAL A 82 6.88 0.31 -4.39
N ASP A 83 7.93 0.53 -3.59
CA ASP A 83 8.99 -0.45 -3.36
C ASP A 83 8.78 -1.11 -2.00
N LEU A 84 8.58 -2.42 -2.01
CA LEU A 84 8.42 -3.22 -0.79
C LEU A 84 9.62 -4.13 -0.54
N PRO A 85 10.12 -4.25 0.71
CA PRO A 85 11.26 -5.06 1.03
C PRO A 85 10.92 -6.55 0.99
N VAL A 86 11.74 -7.34 0.30
CA VAL A 86 11.62 -8.80 0.23
C VAL A 86 12.85 -9.50 0.78
N VAL A 87 12.64 -10.69 1.30
CA VAL A 87 13.67 -11.58 1.84
C VAL A 87 13.77 -12.81 0.94
N GLY A 88 15.00 -13.32 0.73
CA GLY A 88 15.24 -14.54 -0.06
C GLY A 88 15.59 -14.29 -1.54
N GLY A 89 15.90 -13.08 -1.93
CA GLY A 89 16.55 -12.80 -3.23
C GLY A 89 18.05 -13.12 -3.20
N ILE A 90 18.61 -13.49 -4.34
CA ILE A 90 20.01 -13.98 -4.52
C ILE A 90 21.09 -12.92 -4.22
N LEU A 91 20.73 -11.73 -3.81
CA LEU A 91 21.69 -10.68 -3.48
C LEU A 91 22.00 -10.69 -1.99
N GLU A 92 23.05 -11.43 -1.64
CA GLU A 92 23.71 -11.34 -0.35
C GLU A 92 23.99 -9.86 0.00
N ASN A 93 23.46 -9.41 1.13
CA ASN A 93 23.67 -8.09 1.74
C ASN A 93 22.94 -6.86 1.14
N LYS A 94 22.09 -6.96 0.14
CA LYS A 94 21.16 -5.89 -0.23
C LYS A 94 19.73 -6.35 0.02
N LYS A 95 18.93 -5.55 0.74
CA LYS A 95 17.49 -5.75 0.82
C LYS A 95 16.96 -5.70 -0.61
N ALA A 96 16.54 -6.84 -1.15
CA ALA A 96 15.87 -6.84 -2.42
C ALA A 96 14.54 -6.09 -2.27
N LEU A 97 14.19 -5.29 -3.27
CA LEU A 97 12.94 -4.55 -3.31
C LEU A 97 12.09 -5.08 -4.44
N ILE A 98 10.80 -5.28 -4.17
CA ILE A 98 9.81 -5.45 -5.23
C ILE A 98 9.29 -4.08 -5.59
N LYS A 99 9.36 -3.75 -6.88
CA LYS A 99 8.72 -2.57 -7.44
C LYS A 99 7.31 -2.90 -7.89
N ILE A 100 6.34 -2.20 -7.33
CA ILE A 100 4.93 -2.31 -7.65
C ILE A 100 4.50 -1.02 -8.35
N PRO A 101 4.39 -1.01 -9.69
CA PRO A 101 3.88 0.14 -10.41
C PRO A 101 2.35 0.17 -10.25
N LEU A 102 1.83 1.19 -9.57
CA LEU A 102 0.41 1.44 -9.48
C LEU A 102 0.03 2.51 -10.51
N SER A 103 -0.75 2.13 -11.53
CA SER A 103 -1.24 3.10 -12.51
C SER A 103 -2.11 4.17 -11.86
N GLN A 104 -2.86 3.77 -10.82
CA GLN A 104 -3.76 4.62 -10.05
C GLN A 104 -3.74 4.21 -8.58
N LEU A 105 -3.53 5.17 -7.71
CA LEU A 105 -3.61 4.99 -6.26
C LEU A 105 -4.73 5.86 -5.70
N PRO A 106 -5.82 5.27 -5.19
CA PRO A 106 -6.89 6.01 -4.54
C PRO A 106 -6.40 6.74 -3.30
N LEU A 107 -6.90 7.94 -3.09
CA LEU A 107 -6.63 8.76 -1.91
C LEU A 107 -7.94 9.07 -1.19
N LEU A 108 -7.96 8.92 0.11
CA LEU A 108 -9.00 9.51 0.95
C LEU A 108 -8.71 11.00 1.13
N PRO A 109 -9.72 11.87 0.96
CA PRO A 109 -9.51 13.30 1.10
C PRO A 109 -9.11 13.68 2.53
N PRO A 110 -8.18 14.63 2.71
CA PRO A 110 -7.92 15.26 4.00
C PRO A 110 -9.22 15.83 4.57
N GLY A 111 -9.48 15.62 5.86
CA GLY A 111 -10.71 16.09 6.52
C GLY A 111 -11.94 15.22 6.27
N SER A 112 -11.84 14.07 5.56
CA SER A 112 -12.87 13.04 5.67
C SER A 112 -12.98 12.64 7.14
N ASP A 113 -14.22 12.47 7.66
CA ASP A 113 -14.52 12.12 9.06
C ASP A 113 -14.02 10.71 9.46
N TYR A 114 -12.86 10.34 8.93
CA TYR A 114 -12.08 9.24 9.43
C TYR A 114 -11.53 9.69 10.79
N VAL A 115 -12.31 9.48 11.83
CA VAL A 115 -11.86 9.69 13.21
C VAL A 115 -10.97 8.50 13.54
N PRO A 116 -9.63 8.65 13.57
CA PRO A 116 -8.80 7.61 14.12
C PRO A 116 -9.25 7.42 15.56
N LEU A 117 -9.51 6.17 15.94
CA LEU A 117 -9.68 5.87 17.36
C LEU A 117 -8.47 6.44 18.09
N PRO A 118 -8.68 7.22 19.17
CA PRO A 118 -7.56 7.80 19.91
C PRO A 118 -6.57 6.70 20.26
N GLN A 119 -5.33 6.81 19.84
CA GLN A 119 -4.21 5.86 19.99
C GLN A 119 -3.95 4.87 18.83
N GLN A 120 -4.70 4.84 17.76
CA GLN A 120 -4.32 4.05 16.59
C GLN A 120 -3.63 4.94 15.55
N MET A 121 -2.35 4.66 15.29
CA MET A 121 -1.70 5.22 14.11
C MET A 121 -2.41 4.68 12.87
N VAL A 122 -2.90 5.58 12.06
CA VAL A 122 -3.60 5.24 10.82
C VAL A 122 -2.57 5.11 9.72
N PHE A 123 -2.51 3.92 9.13
CA PHE A 123 -1.60 3.64 8.03
C PHE A 123 -2.38 3.50 6.72
N SER A 124 -1.75 3.88 5.63
CA SER A 124 -2.26 3.59 4.29
C SER A 124 -2.45 2.08 4.12
N LEU A 125 -3.42 1.69 3.29
CA LEU A 125 -3.83 0.29 3.15
C LEU A 125 -3.14 -0.36 1.96
N LEU A 126 -2.60 -1.57 2.16
CA LEU A 126 -2.19 -2.48 1.09
C LEU A 126 -3.33 -3.46 0.87
N GLY A 127 -4.06 -3.29 -0.22
CA GLY A 127 -5.30 -4.00 -0.50
C GLY A 127 -5.15 -5.22 -1.40
N MET A 128 -6.28 -5.86 -1.70
CA MET A 128 -6.34 -7.10 -2.47
C MET A 128 -5.89 -6.96 -3.93
N ASP A 129 -5.86 -5.75 -4.49
CA ASP A 129 -5.27 -5.48 -5.81
C ASP A 129 -3.79 -5.87 -5.88
N VAL A 130 -3.07 -5.75 -4.76
CA VAL A 130 -1.68 -6.18 -4.59
C VAL A 130 -1.59 -7.55 -3.91
N LEU A 131 -2.33 -7.74 -2.81
CA LEU A 131 -2.21 -8.93 -1.95
C LEU A 131 -2.59 -10.25 -2.65
N ARG A 132 -3.48 -10.22 -3.65
CA ARG A 132 -3.88 -11.41 -4.43
C ARG A 132 -2.73 -12.11 -5.18
N PHE A 133 -1.59 -11.43 -5.37
CA PHE A 133 -0.41 -12.00 -6.02
C PHE A 133 0.48 -12.82 -5.07
N PHE A 134 0.13 -12.88 -3.79
CA PHE A 134 0.81 -13.66 -2.77
C PHE A 134 -0.05 -14.87 -2.38
N PRO A 135 0.08 -16.02 -3.05
CA PRO A 135 -0.85 -17.14 -2.88
C PRO A 135 -0.71 -17.87 -1.55
N ARG A 136 0.42 -17.70 -0.85
CA ARG A 136 0.67 -18.38 0.42
C ARG A 136 1.04 -17.40 1.52
N TRP A 137 0.33 -17.52 2.64
CA TRP A 137 0.49 -16.68 3.80
C TRP A 137 0.78 -17.55 5.03
N THR A 138 1.80 -17.19 5.79
CA THR A 138 2.22 -17.93 6.97
C THR A 138 2.47 -16.97 8.12
N PHE A 139 1.83 -17.20 9.26
CA PHE A 139 2.11 -16.48 10.50
C PHE A 139 3.23 -17.18 11.26
N LYS A 140 4.31 -16.48 11.58
CA LYS A 140 5.45 -17.03 12.32
C LYS A 140 6.12 -15.98 13.19
N LYS A 141 6.17 -16.24 14.51
CA LYS A 141 6.93 -15.41 15.48
C LYS A 141 6.68 -13.90 15.34
N GLY A 142 5.43 -13.46 15.38
CA GLY A 142 5.08 -12.04 15.28
C GLY A 142 5.26 -11.41 13.89
N LYS A 143 5.28 -12.24 12.85
CA LYS A 143 5.38 -11.81 11.45
C LYS A 143 4.35 -12.52 10.60
N LEU A 144 3.86 -11.81 9.58
CA LEU A 144 3.14 -12.38 8.46
C LEU A 144 4.12 -12.49 7.28
N LEU A 145 4.32 -13.70 6.80
CA LEU A 145 5.15 -14.01 5.64
C LEU A 145 4.22 -14.25 4.45
N MET A 146 4.40 -13.51 3.38
CA MET A 146 3.65 -13.66 2.14
C MET A 146 4.60 -14.09 1.04
N ASP A 147 4.40 -15.32 0.54
CA ASP A 147 5.28 -15.94 -0.44
C ASP A 147 4.74 -15.73 -1.86
N PHE A 148 5.63 -15.47 -2.79
CA PHE A 148 5.35 -15.39 -4.21
C PHE A 148 6.50 -15.96 -5.03
N GLY A 149 6.16 -16.59 -6.16
CA GLY A 149 7.11 -17.09 -7.13
C GLY A 149 7.51 -16.03 -8.17
N GLU A 150 8.42 -16.42 -9.07
CA GLU A 150 8.81 -15.53 -10.18
C GLU A 150 7.68 -15.27 -11.16
N ASN A 151 6.84 -16.27 -11.41
CA ASN A 151 5.67 -16.13 -12.31
C ASN A 151 4.62 -15.18 -11.75
N GLU A 152 4.39 -15.20 -10.44
CA GLU A 152 3.47 -14.30 -9.78
C GLU A 152 3.99 -12.86 -9.80
N LEU A 153 5.31 -12.67 -9.69
CA LEU A 153 5.93 -11.35 -9.79
C LEU A 153 5.74 -10.75 -11.20
N GLU A 154 5.92 -11.55 -12.25
CA GLU A 154 5.71 -11.09 -13.62
C GLU A 154 4.22 -10.79 -13.88
N SER A 155 3.32 -11.63 -13.38
CA SER A 155 1.87 -11.41 -13.44
C SER A 155 1.47 -10.12 -12.72
N LEU A 156 2.06 -9.84 -11.55
CA LEU A 156 1.85 -8.59 -10.82
C LEU A 156 2.29 -7.39 -11.67
N ARG A 157 3.49 -7.44 -12.23
CA ARG A 157 4.01 -6.36 -13.08
C ARG A 157 3.13 -6.09 -14.30
N GLN A 158 2.64 -7.14 -14.95
CA GLN A 158 1.78 -7.02 -16.13
C GLN A 158 0.40 -6.46 -15.79
N SER A 159 -0.20 -6.91 -14.69
CA SER A 159 -1.54 -6.47 -14.29
C SER A 159 -1.60 -5.04 -13.77
N LEU A 160 -0.49 -4.51 -13.26
CA LEU A 160 -0.40 -3.16 -12.70
C LEU A 160 0.14 -2.12 -13.69
N LYS A 161 0.54 -2.54 -14.88
CA LYS A 161 1.02 -1.66 -15.97
C LYS A 161 -0.08 -1.04 -16.83
N ILE A 162 -1.35 -1.29 -16.51
CA ILE A 162 -2.49 -0.79 -17.30
C ILE A 162 -2.82 0.65 -16.97
#